data_391aaceb3ebcccb349341d8c155b4712
#
_entry.id   391aaceb3ebcccb349341d8c155b4712
#
_cell.length_a   1.000
_cell.length_b   1.000
_cell.length_c   1.000
_cell.angle_alpha   90.00
_cell.angle_beta   90.00
_cell.angle_gamma   90.00
#
_symmetry.space_group_name_H-M   'P 1'
#
loop_
_entity.id
_entity.type
_entity.pdbx_description
1 polymer ?
#
loop_
_entity_poly.entity_id
_entity_poly.type
_entity_poly.pdbx_seq_one_letter_code
_entity_poly.pdbx_strand_id
1 'polypeptide(L)'
;MIPNRVKEIAAELGYPCVEYEGEWKGRKVYSLFYPPVNGMRIPIGLPVLIFQKDDKFWVSNTKEAFSCLNDMYPDDFPYNT
;
A
#
# COMPACT_ATOMS: atom_id res chain seq x y z
N MET A 1 -12.28 2.30 7.95
CA MET A 1 -12.76 0.97 7.56
C MET A 1 -12.20 0.59 6.20
N ILE A 2 -11.75 -0.64 6.03
CA ILE A 2 -11.20 -1.10 4.76
C ILE A 2 -12.28 -1.83 3.96
N PRO A 3 -12.55 -1.40 2.71
CA PRO A 3 -13.57 -2.07 1.90
C PRO A 3 -13.23 -3.53 1.64
N ASN A 4 -14.26 -4.37 1.53
CA ASN A 4 -14.05 -5.79 1.23
C ASN A 4 -13.33 -6.01 -0.09
N ARG A 5 -13.58 -5.15 -1.08
CA ARG A 5 -12.90 -5.27 -2.38
C ARG A 5 -11.39 -5.14 -2.25
N VAL A 6 -10.91 -4.25 -1.36
CA VAL A 6 -9.47 -4.11 -1.11
C VAL A 6 -8.90 -5.39 -0.51
N LYS A 7 -9.64 -5.99 0.44
CA LYS A 7 -9.21 -7.25 1.06
C LYS A 7 -9.19 -8.38 0.05
N GLU A 8 -10.16 -8.43 -0.87
CA GLU A 8 -10.19 -9.42 -1.93
C GLU A 8 -8.98 -9.31 -2.85
N ILE A 9 -8.67 -8.09 -3.28
CA ILE A 9 -7.51 -7.85 -4.14
C ILE A 9 -6.23 -8.27 -3.44
N ALA A 10 -6.09 -7.90 -2.16
CA ALA A 10 -4.92 -8.28 -1.37
C ALA A 10 -4.76 -9.79 -1.31
N ALA A 11 -5.87 -10.51 -1.06
CA ALA A 11 -5.84 -11.96 -0.99
C ALA A 11 -5.44 -12.59 -2.33
N GLU A 12 -5.96 -12.06 -3.43
CA GLU A 12 -5.61 -12.53 -4.78
C GLU A 12 -4.13 -12.37 -5.06
N LEU A 13 -3.53 -11.30 -4.52
CA LEU A 13 -2.11 -11.02 -4.69
C LEU A 13 -1.24 -11.76 -3.68
N GLY A 14 -1.86 -12.45 -2.72
CA GLY A 14 -1.13 -13.23 -1.72
C GLY A 14 -0.71 -12.45 -0.49
N TYR A 15 -1.31 -11.30 -0.21
CA TYR A 15 -0.99 -10.49 0.97
C TYR A 15 -2.04 -10.67 2.05
N PRO A 16 -1.63 -11.14 3.24
CA PRO A 16 -2.60 -11.37 4.33
C PRO A 16 -3.02 -10.11 5.08
N CYS A 17 -2.28 -9.01 4.94
CA CYS A 17 -2.54 -7.79 5.71
C CYS A 17 -2.75 -6.59 4.80
N VAL A 18 -3.67 -5.72 5.21
CA VAL A 18 -3.99 -4.47 4.51
C VAL A 18 -4.14 -3.37 5.54
N GLU A 19 -3.64 -2.17 5.24
CA GLU A 19 -3.77 -1.02 6.11
C GLU A 19 -4.15 0.20 5.30
N TYR A 20 -5.06 1.01 5.85
CA TYR A 20 -5.44 2.27 5.23
C TYR A 20 -4.38 3.33 5.57
N GLU A 21 -3.81 3.96 4.55
CA GLU A 21 -2.73 4.93 4.73
C GLU A 21 -3.18 6.38 4.66
N GLY A 22 -4.36 6.66 4.12
CA GLY A 22 -4.85 8.01 3.95
C GLY A 22 -5.19 8.33 2.51
N GLU A 23 -5.22 9.62 2.19
CA GLU A 23 -5.53 10.06 0.83
C GLU A 23 -4.29 10.66 0.17
N TRP A 24 -4.18 10.44 -1.14
CA TRP A 24 -3.09 10.97 -1.94
C TRP A 24 -3.61 11.29 -3.35
N LYS A 25 -3.49 12.55 -3.75
CA LYS A 25 -3.95 13.03 -5.06
C LYS A 25 -5.41 12.65 -5.36
N GLY A 26 -6.27 12.82 -4.34
CA GLY A 26 -7.70 12.54 -4.48
C GLY A 26 -8.07 11.07 -4.44
N ARG A 27 -7.16 10.20 -4.05
CA ARG A 27 -7.39 8.76 -3.97
C ARG A 27 -7.17 8.28 -2.54
N LYS A 28 -7.92 7.25 -2.16
CA LYS A 28 -7.64 6.55 -0.91
C LYS A 28 -6.54 5.54 -1.17
N VAL A 29 -5.62 5.41 -0.22
CA VAL A 29 -4.43 4.57 -0.38
C VAL A 29 -4.46 3.47 0.67
N TYR A 30 -4.26 2.23 0.24
CA TYR A 30 -4.17 1.07 1.12
C TYR A 30 -2.85 0.36 0.84
N SER A 31 -2.12 0.01 1.89
CA SER A 31 -0.88 -0.74 1.74
C SER A 31 -1.10 -2.22 2.01
N LEU A 32 -0.39 -3.06 1.30
CA LEU A 32 -0.44 -4.50 1.44
C LEU A 32 0.88 -4.97 2.05
N PHE A 33 0.80 -5.87 3.03
CA PHE A 33 2.01 -6.32 3.71
C PHE A 33 1.81 -7.68 4.35
N TYR A 34 2.92 -8.26 4.80
CA TYR A 34 2.90 -9.50 5.58
C TYR A 34 3.04 -9.17 7.05
N PRO A 35 2.45 -9.97 7.95
CA PRO A 35 2.57 -9.70 9.38
C PRO A 35 4.04 -9.81 9.81
N PRO A 36 4.45 -9.02 10.82
CA PRO A 36 5.82 -9.08 11.30
C PRO A 36 6.12 -10.45 11.93
N VAL A 37 7.37 -10.89 11.78
CA VAL A 37 7.85 -12.13 12.40
C VAL A 37 8.76 -11.74 13.56
N ASN A 38 8.46 -12.24 14.75
CA ASN A 38 9.21 -11.91 15.97
C ASN A 38 9.31 -10.41 16.21
N GLY A 39 8.23 -9.67 15.89
CA GLY A 39 8.19 -8.23 16.09
C GLY A 39 8.93 -7.43 15.04
N MET A 40 9.51 -8.08 14.05
CA MET A 40 10.25 -7.40 12.97
C MET A 40 9.50 -7.51 11.65
N ARG A 41 9.39 -6.38 10.95
CA ARG A 41 8.81 -6.39 9.61
C ARG A 41 9.77 -7.06 8.65
N ILE A 42 9.21 -7.92 7.80
CA ILE A 42 10.00 -8.61 6.79
C ILE A 42 10.05 -7.71 5.55
N PRO A 43 11.24 -7.29 5.11
CA PRO A 43 11.36 -6.53 3.86
C PRO A 43 11.17 -7.49 2.69
N ILE A 44 9.96 -7.50 2.11
CA ILE A 44 9.63 -8.42 1.03
C ILE A 44 9.38 -7.61 -0.24
N GLY A 45 10.42 -7.48 -1.05
CA GLY A 45 10.30 -6.90 -2.37
C GLY A 45 9.83 -5.45 -2.39
N LEU A 46 9.17 -5.08 -3.45
CA LEU A 46 8.75 -3.70 -3.71
C LEU A 46 7.40 -3.42 -3.06
N PRO A 47 7.14 -2.16 -2.67
CA PRO A 47 5.86 -1.81 -2.06
C PRO A 47 4.72 -2.02 -3.05
N VAL A 48 3.60 -2.52 -2.54
CA VAL A 48 2.38 -2.70 -3.32
C VAL A 48 1.27 -1.94 -2.63
N LEU A 49 0.61 -1.07 -3.38
CA LEU A 49 -0.49 -0.26 -2.88
C LEU A 49 -1.74 -0.49 -3.72
N ILE A 50 -2.90 -0.32 -3.09
CA ILE A 50 -4.16 -0.28 -3.79
C ILE A 50 -4.68 1.14 -3.67
N PHE A 51 -5.10 1.72 -4.80
CA PHE A 51 -5.73 3.03 -4.84
C PHE A 51 -7.22 2.86 -5.07
N GLN A 52 -8.00 3.72 -4.44
CA GLN A 52 -9.44 3.79 -4.64
C GLN A 52 -9.85 5.21 -4.97
N LYS A 53 -10.59 5.36 -6.06
CA LYS A 53 -11.24 6.62 -6.37
C LYS A 53 -12.70 6.30 -6.71
N ASP A 54 -13.62 6.85 -5.93
CA ASP A 54 -15.05 6.53 -6.02
C ASP A 54 -15.25 5.01 -5.89
N ASP A 55 -15.82 4.36 -6.89
CA ASP A 55 -16.05 2.92 -6.87
C ASP A 55 -14.97 2.11 -7.57
N LYS A 56 -13.90 2.78 -8.00
CA LYS A 56 -12.82 2.14 -8.76
C LYS A 56 -11.65 1.80 -7.86
N PHE A 57 -11.11 0.60 -8.03
CA PHE A 57 -9.95 0.13 -7.30
C PHE A 57 -8.91 -0.36 -8.29
N TRP A 58 -7.64 -0.08 -8.03
CA TRP A 58 -6.56 -0.63 -8.86
C TRP A 58 -5.29 -0.76 -8.05
N VAL A 59 -4.41 -1.64 -8.52
CA VAL A 59 -3.12 -1.88 -7.88
C VAL A 59 -2.11 -0.91 -8.48
N SER A 60 -1.32 -0.26 -7.64
CA SER A 60 -0.30 0.67 -8.10
C SER A 60 0.81 -0.08 -8.84
N ASN A 61 1.46 0.61 -9.81
CA ASN A 61 2.73 0.13 -10.30
C ASN A 61 3.83 0.56 -9.31
N THR A 62 5.04 0.04 -9.50
CA THR A 62 6.15 0.31 -8.59
C THR A 62 6.47 1.80 -8.49
N LYS A 63 6.47 2.47 -9.63
CA LYS A 63 6.79 3.90 -9.68
C LYS A 63 5.77 4.75 -8.92
N GLU A 64 4.49 4.46 -9.11
CA GLU A 64 3.44 5.16 -8.39
C GLU A 64 3.51 4.87 -6.88
N ALA A 65 3.80 3.63 -6.51
CA ALA A 65 3.91 3.27 -5.10
C ALA A 65 5.02 4.06 -4.42
N PHE A 66 6.19 4.14 -5.05
CA PHE A 66 7.29 4.93 -4.49
C PHE A 66 6.96 6.41 -4.42
N SER A 67 6.34 6.97 -5.45
CA SER A 67 5.94 8.39 -5.44
C SER A 67 4.97 8.67 -4.30
N CYS A 68 3.97 7.81 -4.14
CA CYS A 68 2.97 7.95 -3.09
C CYS A 68 3.62 7.90 -1.71
N LEU A 69 4.45 6.90 -1.47
CA LEU A 69 5.08 6.72 -0.15
C LEU A 69 6.08 7.83 0.16
N ASN A 70 6.83 8.30 -0.84
CA ASN A 70 7.73 9.43 -0.64
C ASN A 70 6.96 10.71 -0.29
N ASP A 71 5.80 10.93 -0.90
CA ASP A 71 4.98 12.10 -0.60
C ASP A 71 4.35 12.00 0.79
N MET A 72 3.88 10.82 1.16
CA MET A 72 3.18 10.62 2.43
C MET A 72 4.14 10.45 3.61
N TYR A 73 5.29 9.83 3.38
CA TYR A 73 6.25 9.49 4.42
C TYR A 73 7.67 9.83 3.96
N PRO A 74 7.98 11.10 3.73
CA PRO A 74 9.28 11.47 3.14
C PRO A 74 10.49 11.09 4.01
N ASP A 75 10.30 11.03 5.33
CA ASP A 75 11.41 10.71 6.23
C ASP A 75 11.67 9.21 6.34
N ASP A 76 10.69 8.39 5.93
CA ASP A 76 10.78 6.93 6.05
C ASP A 76 11.31 6.27 4.77
N PHE A 77 11.40 7.03 3.67
CA PHE A 77 11.76 6.47 2.37
C PHE A 77 12.92 7.26 1.76
N PRO A 78 14.15 6.85 2.05
CA PRO A 78 15.35 7.56 1.55
C PRO A 78 15.57 7.39 0.05
N TYR A 79 14.69 6.71 -0.64
CA TYR A 79 14.80 6.49 -2.09
C TYR A 79 14.63 7.77 -2.92
N ASN A 80 14.24 8.86 -2.28
CA ASN A 80 14.04 10.12 -2.96
C ASN A 80 15.33 10.91 -3.11
N THR A 81 16.44 10.33 -2.75
CA THR A 81 17.73 10.96 -2.91
C THR A 81 18.20 10.95 -4.36
#